data_ad3b132d89b55a1caeae393828f61f10
#
_entry.id   ad3b132d89b55a1caeae393828f61f10
#
_cell.length_a   1.000
_cell.length_b   1.000
_cell.length_c   1.000
_cell.angle_alpha   90.00
_cell.angle_beta   90.00
_cell.angle_gamma   90.00
#
_symmetry.space_group_name_H-M   'P 1'
#
loop_
_entity.id
_entity.type
_entity.pdbx_description
1 polymer ?
#
loop_
_entity_poly.entity_id
_entity_poly.type
_entity_poly.pdbx_seq_one_letter_code
_entity_poly.pdbx_strand_id
1 'polypeptide(L)'
;MGRYFGTDGFRGEANNNLTADHAYKIGRFLGWYYGEVKRRNGDDTPARIVIGKDTRRSSYMFEYTLVGGLVASGADAYLLHVTTTPSVAYVARTDGFDCGIMISASHNPYYDNGIKLINGNGEKMDEGTIALVEDYLDGKLEVFGEKYEEIPFAHTSKIGRTVDYVSGRNRYIGYLISLGLYSFKGVKVGLDCANGSSWNLAKSVFDALGAKTYVINAEPDGTNINNNAGSTHIGGLQKFVVENGLDVGFAYDGDADRCLCVDEKGNLVDGDAILYIYGKYMKERGKLENNTVVTTVMSNFGLYKAFDEAGIGYAKTAVGDKYVYEYMTKNGCILGGEQSGHIIFSKYASTGDGILTSLKMMEVMMARKKKMSELLDGLTIYPQVLENVRVTDKKAAQDDADVQAAVKAVTEALGDTGRILVRESGTEPLLRVMVEAETEEVCRKYVDQVVDVVKAKGHIAS
;
A
#
# COMPACT_ATOMS: atom_id res chain seq x y z
N MET A 1 11.46 -13.98 -2.25
CA MET A 1 10.00 -14.09 -2.13
C MET A 1 9.69 -15.40 -1.45
N GLY A 2 8.75 -15.40 -0.52
CA GLY A 2 8.26 -16.61 0.13
C GLY A 2 7.51 -17.53 -0.84
N ARG A 3 7.17 -18.72 -0.37
CA ARG A 3 6.40 -19.74 -1.13
C ARG A 3 4.93 -19.34 -1.28
N TYR A 4 4.37 -18.71 -0.25
CA TYR A 4 2.99 -18.26 -0.15
C TYR A 4 2.89 -16.73 -0.02
N PHE A 5 3.78 -16.13 0.79
CA PHE A 5 3.78 -14.70 1.06
C PHE A 5 4.61 -13.93 0.04
N GLY A 6 3.96 -13.01 -0.67
CA GLY A 6 4.62 -12.01 -1.50
C GLY A 6 5.06 -10.79 -0.67
N THR A 7 5.38 -9.69 -1.37
CA THR A 7 5.78 -8.42 -0.71
C THR A 7 4.65 -7.76 0.10
N ASP A 8 3.39 -8.16 -0.15
CA ASP A 8 2.21 -7.55 0.48
C ASP A 8 1.22 -8.62 1.00
N GLY A 9 1.74 -9.63 1.68
CA GLY A 9 0.98 -10.71 2.30
C GLY A 9 0.76 -11.94 1.40
N PHE A 10 0.02 -12.91 1.91
CA PHE A 10 -0.44 -14.07 1.17
C PHE A 10 -1.72 -13.71 0.43
N ARG A 11 -1.64 -13.55 -0.89
CA ARG A 11 -2.77 -13.21 -1.75
C ARG A 11 -3.16 -14.35 -2.67
N GLY A 12 -4.45 -14.46 -2.95
CA GLY A 12 -4.98 -15.40 -3.92
C GLY A 12 -6.50 -15.32 -4.05
N GLU A 13 -7.03 -16.00 -5.04
CA GLU A 13 -8.48 -16.19 -5.17
C GLU A 13 -9.00 -17.00 -3.97
N ALA A 14 -10.04 -16.47 -3.33
CA ALA A 14 -10.59 -17.03 -2.10
C ALA A 14 -11.14 -18.46 -2.30
N ASN A 15 -10.71 -19.38 -1.45
CA ASN A 15 -10.99 -20.82 -1.52
C ASN A 15 -10.49 -21.55 -2.78
N ASN A 16 -9.59 -20.91 -3.53
CA ASN A 16 -8.84 -21.53 -4.61
C ASN A 16 -7.33 -21.56 -4.23
N ASN A 17 -6.64 -20.42 -4.32
CA ASN A 17 -5.23 -20.31 -3.96
C ASN A 17 -5.02 -19.97 -2.48
N LEU A 18 -5.89 -19.15 -1.90
CA LEU A 18 -5.94 -18.82 -0.49
C LEU A 18 -7.22 -19.44 0.11
N THR A 19 -7.07 -20.48 0.93
CA THR A 19 -8.20 -21.24 1.46
C THR A 19 -8.48 -20.95 2.94
N ALA A 20 -9.66 -21.34 3.41
CA ALA A 20 -10.01 -21.28 4.83
C ALA A 20 -9.04 -22.12 5.69
N ASP A 21 -8.52 -23.25 5.18
CA ASP A 21 -7.52 -24.08 5.89
C ASP A 21 -6.20 -23.32 6.07
N HIS A 22 -5.74 -22.61 5.05
CA HIS A 22 -4.57 -21.71 5.19
C HIS A 22 -4.78 -20.70 6.31
N ALA A 23 -5.93 -20.02 6.32
CA ALA A 23 -6.26 -19.03 7.35
C ALA A 23 -6.29 -19.64 8.76
N TYR A 24 -6.91 -20.84 8.90
CA TYR A 24 -6.92 -21.56 10.17
C TYR A 24 -5.51 -21.89 10.66
N LYS A 25 -4.66 -22.43 9.79
CA LYS A 25 -3.28 -22.77 10.12
C LYS A 25 -2.43 -21.54 10.47
N ILE A 26 -2.59 -20.44 9.73
CA ILE A 26 -1.92 -19.16 10.06
C ILE A 26 -2.34 -18.71 11.47
N GLY A 27 -3.63 -18.74 11.78
CA GLY A 27 -4.12 -18.45 13.13
C GLY A 27 -3.55 -19.38 14.20
N ARG A 28 -3.52 -20.70 13.92
CA ARG A 28 -2.91 -21.70 14.81
C ARG A 28 -1.44 -21.37 15.11
N PHE A 29 -0.67 -21.12 14.06
CA PHE A 29 0.76 -20.80 14.20
C PHE A 29 0.98 -19.52 15.00
N LEU A 30 0.35 -18.41 14.61
CA LEU A 30 0.57 -17.13 15.28
C LEU A 30 0.17 -17.17 16.75
N GLY A 31 -0.97 -17.78 17.06
CA GLY A 31 -1.44 -17.91 18.44
C GLY A 31 -0.47 -18.70 19.31
N TRP A 32 0.02 -19.82 18.83
CA TRP A 32 0.99 -20.66 19.52
C TRP A 32 2.37 -19.98 19.59
N TYR A 33 2.89 -19.50 18.47
CA TYR A 33 4.24 -18.94 18.36
C TYR A 33 4.45 -17.76 19.31
N TYR A 34 3.56 -16.79 19.30
CA TYR A 34 3.68 -15.65 20.21
C TYR A 34 3.44 -16.02 21.67
N GLY A 35 2.58 -16.99 21.94
CA GLY A 35 2.44 -17.57 23.28
C GLY A 35 3.73 -18.25 23.79
N GLU A 36 4.43 -19.00 22.91
CA GLU A 36 5.74 -19.60 23.23
C GLU A 36 6.83 -18.55 23.44
N VAL A 37 6.90 -17.54 22.56
CA VAL A 37 7.86 -16.44 22.70
C VAL A 37 7.68 -15.74 24.05
N LYS A 38 6.44 -15.45 24.44
CA LYS A 38 6.14 -14.81 25.74
C LYS A 38 6.56 -15.71 26.91
N ARG A 39 6.17 -16.99 26.92
CA ARG A 39 6.52 -17.91 27.99
C ARG A 39 8.04 -18.09 28.16
N ARG A 40 8.77 -18.16 27.05
CA ARG A 40 10.24 -18.27 27.08
C ARG A 40 10.90 -17.00 27.65
N ASN A 41 10.20 -15.87 27.58
CA ASN A 41 10.61 -14.59 28.18
C ASN A 41 10.05 -14.39 29.61
N GLY A 42 9.40 -15.40 30.19
CA GLY A 42 8.87 -15.35 31.56
C GLY A 42 7.49 -14.68 31.70
N ASP A 43 6.76 -14.48 30.57
CA ASP A 43 5.41 -13.94 30.54
C ASP A 43 4.40 -15.03 30.14
N ASP A 44 3.60 -15.47 31.12
CA ASP A 44 2.57 -16.50 30.95
C ASP A 44 1.22 -15.95 30.49
N THR A 45 1.11 -14.64 30.19
CA THR A 45 -0.14 -14.05 29.69
C THR A 45 -0.41 -14.50 28.26
N PRO A 46 -1.69 -14.65 27.85
CA PRO A 46 -2.03 -14.99 26.48
C PRO A 46 -1.45 -14.00 25.46
N ALA A 47 -1.00 -14.51 24.32
CA ALA A 47 -0.68 -13.64 23.19
C ALA A 47 -1.92 -12.87 22.76
N ARG A 48 -1.73 -11.61 22.37
CA ARG A 48 -2.81 -10.70 21.97
C ARG A 48 -2.65 -10.35 20.50
N ILE A 49 -3.61 -10.78 19.68
CA ILE A 49 -3.58 -10.57 18.23
C ILE A 49 -4.75 -9.71 17.81
N VAL A 50 -4.47 -8.59 17.13
CA VAL A 50 -5.52 -7.71 16.60
C VAL A 50 -5.79 -8.02 15.14
N ILE A 51 -7.08 -8.06 14.75
CA ILE A 51 -7.52 -8.42 13.41
C ILE A 51 -8.42 -7.33 12.84
N GLY A 52 -8.10 -6.88 11.63
CA GLY A 52 -8.97 -6.05 10.80
C GLY A 52 -9.24 -6.72 9.45
N LYS A 53 -10.29 -6.27 8.79
CA LYS A 53 -10.65 -6.77 7.46
C LYS A 53 -11.23 -5.67 6.58
N ASP A 54 -11.18 -5.90 5.27
CA ASP A 54 -11.94 -5.10 4.31
C ASP A 54 -13.40 -5.61 4.15
N THR A 55 -14.11 -5.09 3.19
CA THR A 55 -15.53 -5.33 2.98
C THR A 55 -15.86 -6.58 2.14
N ARG A 56 -14.86 -7.32 1.65
CA ARG A 56 -15.05 -8.52 0.81
C ARG A 56 -15.89 -9.57 1.55
N ARG A 57 -16.76 -10.24 0.83
CA ARG A 57 -17.55 -11.35 1.40
C ARG A 57 -16.65 -12.43 2.02
N SER A 58 -15.55 -12.77 1.36
CA SER A 58 -14.59 -13.77 1.85
C SER A 58 -13.81 -13.31 3.09
N SER A 59 -13.72 -12.01 3.35
CA SER A 59 -13.02 -11.49 4.52
C SER A 59 -13.67 -11.92 5.83
N TYR A 60 -14.99 -12.08 5.85
CA TYR A 60 -15.71 -12.62 7.02
C TYR A 60 -15.37 -14.08 7.27
N MET A 61 -15.32 -14.90 6.20
CA MET A 61 -14.92 -16.31 6.31
C MET A 61 -13.50 -16.44 6.85
N PHE A 62 -12.56 -15.68 6.31
CA PHE A 62 -11.16 -15.71 6.77
C PHE A 62 -11.00 -15.18 8.19
N GLU A 63 -11.73 -14.13 8.59
CA GLU A 63 -11.71 -13.63 9.97
C GLU A 63 -12.13 -14.72 10.96
N TYR A 64 -13.29 -15.35 10.76
CA TYR A 64 -13.77 -16.40 11.68
C TYR A 64 -12.82 -17.60 11.73
N THR A 65 -12.21 -17.94 10.61
CA THR A 65 -11.31 -19.08 10.51
C THR A 65 -9.97 -18.79 11.20
N LEU A 66 -9.39 -17.60 10.99
CA LEU A 66 -8.21 -17.13 11.72
C LEU A 66 -8.44 -17.08 13.22
N VAL A 67 -9.57 -16.50 13.64
CA VAL A 67 -9.97 -16.44 15.06
C VAL A 67 -10.05 -17.83 15.66
N GLY A 68 -10.68 -18.78 14.97
CA GLY A 68 -10.75 -20.19 15.43
C GLY A 68 -9.36 -20.78 15.66
N GLY A 69 -8.42 -20.54 14.74
CA GLY A 69 -7.02 -20.98 14.88
C GLY A 69 -6.31 -20.32 16.06
N LEU A 70 -6.43 -18.99 16.21
CA LEU A 70 -5.80 -18.24 17.31
C LEU A 70 -6.26 -18.72 18.68
N VAL A 71 -7.57 -18.74 18.90
CA VAL A 71 -8.11 -19.11 20.23
C VAL A 71 -7.87 -20.59 20.57
N ALA A 72 -7.88 -21.47 19.55
CA ALA A 72 -7.53 -22.88 19.73
C ALA A 72 -6.06 -23.08 20.12
N SER A 73 -5.21 -22.09 19.87
CA SER A 73 -3.79 -22.09 20.26
C SER A 73 -3.48 -21.27 21.51
N GLY A 74 -4.52 -20.71 22.17
CA GLY A 74 -4.39 -20.00 23.44
C GLY A 74 -4.14 -18.51 23.33
N ALA A 75 -4.21 -17.92 22.13
CA ALA A 75 -4.12 -16.47 21.96
C ALA A 75 -5.50 -15.79 22.07
N ASP A 76 -5.53 -14.58 22.61
CA ASP A 76 -6.71 -13.72 22.59
C ASP A 76 -6.78 -12.97 21.25
N ALA A 77 -7.90 -13.11 20.54
CA ALA A 77 -8.17 -12.47 19.25
C ALA A 77 -9.05 -11.22 19.44
N TYR A 78 -8.54 -10.07 19.02
CA TYR A 78 -9.19 -8.76 19.15
C TYR A 78 -9.69 -8.27 17.79
N LEU A 79 -11.00 -8.10 17.62
CA LEU A 79 -11.64 -7.82 16.36
C LEU A 79 -11.93 -6.33 16.19
N LEU A 80 -11.27 -5.68 15.23
CA LEU A 80 -11.59 -4.32 14.81
C LEU A 80 -12.74 -4.29 13.79
N HIS A 81 -13.12 -5.46 13.27
CA HIS A 81 -14.06 -5.62 12.15
C HIS A 81 -13.58 -4.90 10.88
N VAL A 82 -14.52 -4.31 10.11
CA VAL A 82 -14.14 -3.57 8.90
C VAL A 82 -13.38 -2.31 9.27
N THR A 83 -12.12 -2.27 8.87
CA THR A 83 -11.18 -1.17 9.11
C THR A 83 -10.04 -1.17 8.09
N THR A 84 -9.23 -0.13 8.07
CA THR A 84 -8.13 0.05 7.12
C THR A 84 -6.85 -0.65 7.57
N THR A 85 -5.96 -0.98 6.63
CA THR A 85 -4.62 -1.52 6.95
C THR A 85 -3.86 -0.61 7.93
N PRO A 86 -3.76 0.72 7.72
CA PRO A 86 -3.09 1.59 8.67
C PRO A 86 -3.77 1.64 10.05
N SER A 87 -5.08 1.42 10.15
CA SER A 87 -5.77 1.30 11.44
C SER A 87 -5.27 0.07 12.23
N VAL A 88 -5.11 -1.08 11.58
CA VAL A 88 -4.55 -2.28 12.22
C VAL A 88 -3.12 -2.03 12.68
N ALA A 89 -2.28 -1.45 11.84
CA ALA A 89 -0.90 -1.11 12.16
C ALA A 89 -0.80 -0.14 13.36
N TYR A 90 -1.65 0.91 13.35
CA TYR A 90 -1.72 1.87 14.44
C TYR A 90 -2.12 1.19 15.76
N VAL A 91 -3.18 0.40 15.77
CA VAL A 91 -3.68 -0.27 16.98
C VAL A 91 -2.68 -1.32 17.48
N ALA A 92 -2.06 -2.10 16.59
CA ALA A 92 -1.04 -3.07 16.97
C ALA A 92 0.07 -2.40 17.80
N ARG A 93 0.59 -1.29 17.30
CA ARG A 93 1.67 -0.53 17.93
C ARG A 93 1.24 0.17 19.23
N THR A 94 0.12 0.89 19.19
CA THR A 94 -0.25 1.78 20.31
C THR A 94 -0.84 1.06 21.51
N ASP A 95 -1.45 -0.10 21.28
CA ASP A 95 -2.11 -0.87 22.33
C ASP A 95 -1.29 -2.09 22.79
N GLY A 96 -0.06 -2.23 22.26
CA GLY A 96 0.88 -3.27 22.64
C GLY A 96 0.39 -4.68 22.31
N PHE A 97 -0.09 -4.89 21.07
CA PHE A 97 -0.38 -6.24 20.57
C PHE A 97 0.89 -6.95 20.12
N ASP A 98 0.92 -8.27 20.27
CA ASP A 98 2.04 -9.08 19.81
C ASP A 98 2.09 -9.16 18.28
N CYS A 99 0.92 -9.16 17.63
CA CYS A 99 0.79 -9.21 16.19
C CYS A 99 -0.52 -8.54 15.74
N GLY A 100 -0.53 -7.98 14.53
CA GLY A 100 -1.70 -7.53 13.80
C GLY A 100 -1.92 -8.36 12.53
N ILE A 101 -3.17 -8.57 12.17
CA ILE A 101 -3.56 -9.26 10.92
C ILE A 101 -4.55 -8.36 10.17
N MET A 102 -4.25 -8.06 8.90
CA MET A 102 -5.20 -7.43 8.00
C MET A 102 -5.63 -8.39 6.91
N ILE A 103 -6.94 -8.58 6.78
CA ILE A 103 -7.56 -9.43 5.75
C ILE A 103 -8.02 -8.54 4.62
N SER A 104 -7.22 -8.49 3.56
CA SER A 104 -7.49 -7.70 2.35
C SER A 104 -6.53 -8.06 1.22
N ALA A 105 -7.03 -7.95 -0.03
CA ALA A 105 -6.21 -7.94 -1.23
C ALA A 105 -6.08 -6.53 -1.85
N SER A 106 -6.21 -5.46 -1.03
CA SER A 106 -6.06 -4.05 -1.45
C SER A 106 -6.93 -3.73 -2.67
N HIS A 107 -6.33 -3.39 -3.80
CA HIS A 107 -7.00 -2.94 -5.02
C HIS A 107 -7.49 -4.08 -5.94
N ASN A 108 -7.25 -5.34 -5.60
CA ASN A 108 -7.71 -6.48 -6.39
C ASN A 108 -9.24 -6.60 -6.43
N PRO A 109 -9.82 -7.31 -7.42
CA PRO A 109 -11.25 -7.62 -7.46
C PRO A 109 -11.74 -8.37 -6.20
N TYR A 110 -13.06 -8.39 -5.99
CA TYR A 110 -13.67 -8.94 -4.76
C TYR A 110 -13.45 -10.43 -4.54
N TYR A 111 -13.22 -11.21 -5.59
CA TYR A 111 -12.98 -12.66 -5.51
C TYR A 111 -11.60 -13.02 -5.02
N ASP A 112 -10.63 -12.11 -5.14
CA ASP A 112 -9.34 -12.23 -4.48
C ASP A 112 -9.43 -11.81 -3.02
N ASN A 113 -8.54 -12.34 -2.18
CA ASN A 113 -8.33 -11.87 -0.83
C ASN A 113 -6.85 -12.00 -0.44
N GLY A 114 -6.52 -11.54 0.75
CA GLY A 114 -5.16 -11.60 1.27
C GLY A 114 -5.10 -11.62 2.79
N ILE A 115 -4.01 -12.14 3.32
CA ILE A 115 -3.69 -12.09 4.75
C ILE A 115 -2.34 -11.39 4.87
N LYS A 116 -2.35 -10.18 5.43
CA LYS A 116 -1.17 -9.36 5.71
C LYS A 116 -0.84 -9.49 7.20
N LEU A 117 0.40 -9.82 7.50
CA LEU A 117 0.89 -9.95 8.88
C LEU A 117 1.67 -8.69 9.27
N ILE A 118 1.38 -8.17 10.46
CA ILE A 118 1.91 -6.92 10.99
C ILE A 118 2.52 -7.25 12.36
N ASN A 119 3.75 -6.82 12.61
CA ASN A 119 4.41 -7.03 13.89
C ASN A 119 3.86 -6.09 14.99
N GLY A 120 4.29 -6.30 16.23
CA GLY A 120 3.85 -5.47 17.36
C GLY A 120 4.25 -3.99 17.26
N ASN A 121 5.18 -3.62 16.39
CA ASN A 121 5.55 -2.23 16.11
C ASN A 121 4.67 -1.58 15.04
N GLY A 122 3.69 -2.30 14.50
CA GLY A 122 2.82 -1.82 13.42
C GLY A 122 3.50 -1.84 12.05
N GLU A 123 4.56 -2.61 11.87
CA GLU A 123 5.31 -2.77 10.62
C GLU A 123 4.97 -4.10 9.97
N LYS A 124 5.30 -4.26 8.69
CA LYS A 124 5.20 -5.59 8.04
C LYS A 124 6.00 -6.61 8.82
N MET A 125 5.45 -7.82 8.93
CA MET A 125 6.11 -8.94 9.59
C MET A 125 7.46 -9.24 8.94
N ASP A 126 8.45 -9.54 9.76
CA ASP A 126 9.80 -9.90 9.30
C ASP A 126 9.83 -11.22 8.52
N GLU A 127 10.82 -11.34 7.63
CA GLU A 127 10.95 -12.50 6.74
C GLU A 127 11.20 -13.81 7.50
N GLY A 128 11.83 -13.75 8.67
CA GLY A 128 12.08 -14.93 9.50
C GLY A 128 10.79 -15.52 10.05
N THR A 129 9.94 -14.68 10.62
CA THR A 129 8.61 -15.09 11.09
C THR A 129 7.71 -15.55 9.94
N ILE A 130 7.74 -14.87 8.79
CA ILE A 130 7.02 -15.31 7.58
C ILE A 130 7.47 -16.71 7.14
N ALA A 131 8.78 -16.97 7.10
CA ALA A 131 9.31 -18.29 6.73
C ALA A 131 8.81 -19.40 7.68
N LEU A 132 8.72 -19.14 8.99
CA LEU A 132 8.17 -20.09 9.96
C LEU A 132 6.67 -20.35 9.73
N VAL A 133 5.88 -19.32 9.36
CA VAL A 133 4.48 -19.52 8.96
C VAL A 133 4.40 -20.46 7.76
N GLU A 134 5.22 -20.23 6.74
CA GLU A 134 5.25 -21.05 5.51
C GLU A 134 5.72 -22.47 5.79
N ASP A 135 6.70 -22.67 6.68
CA ASP A 135 7.16 -23.99 7.10
C ASP A 135 6.05 -24.75 7.83
N TYR A 136 5.25 -24.05 8.65
CA TYR A 136 4.10 -24.69 9.29
C TYR A 136 2.99 -25.07 8.28
N LEU A 137 2.71 -24.21 7.31
CA LEU A 137 1.75 -24.52 6.24
C LEU A 137 2.16 -25.79 5.46
N ASP A 138 3.47 -26.00 5.26
CA ASP A 138 4.03 -27.17 4.58
C ASP A 138 4.24 -28.39 5.49
N GLY A 139 3.93 -28.32 6.79
CA GLY A 139 4.18 -29.40 7.75
C GLY A 139 5.66 -29.66 8.02
N LYS A 140 6.50 -28.62 7.93
CA LYS A 140 7.97 -28.69 8.07
C LYS A 140 8.52 -27.79 9.18
N LEU A 141 7.65 -27.34 10.09
CA LEU A 141 8.02 -26.37 11.12
C LEU A 141 9.16 -26.88 12.00
N GLU A 142 10.26 -26.14 12.00
CA GLU A 142 11.36 -26.31 12.95
C GLU A 142 11.66 -24.95 13.60
N VAL A 143 11.42 -24.86 14.90
CA VAL A 143 11.59 -23.62 15.66
C VAL A 143 11.91 -23.94 17.11
N PHE A 144 12.64 -23.07 17.80
CA PHE A 144 13.11 -23.28 19.18
C PHE A 144 13.96 -24.54 19.39
N GLY A 145 14.56 -25.07 18.31
CA GLY A 145 15.37 -26.30 18.36
C GLY A 145 14.56 -27.60 18.32
N GLU A 146 13.27 -27.53 18.02
CA GLU A 146 12.34 -28.65 17.95
C GLU A 146 11.61 -28.70 16.63
N LYS A 147 11.21 -29.89 16.18
CA LYS A 147 10.36 -30.12 15.01
C LYS A 147 8.93 -30.34 15.45
N TYR A 148 8.00 -29.68 14.75
CA TYR A 148 6.56 -29.79 15.02
C TYR A 148 5.84 -30.26 13.77
N GLU A 149 5.30 -31.48 13.79
CA GLU A 149 4.35 -31.93 12.77
C GLU A 149 3.00 -31.24 12.97
N GLU A 150 2.58 -31.09 14.24
CA GLU A 150 1.40 -30.33 14.65
C GLU A 150 1.69 -29.48 15.89
N ILE A 151 1.10 -28.32 15.95
CA ILE A 151 1.14 -27.43 17.10
C ILE A 151 0.10 -27.91 18.14
N PRO A 152 0.42 -27.97 19.45
CA PRO A 152 -0.51 -28.40 20.46
C PRO A 152 -1.73 -27.47 20.57
N PHE A 153 -2.87 -28.05 20.92
CA PHE A 153 -4.07 -27.27 21.25
C PHE A 153 -4.00 -26.76 22.69
N ALA A 154 -4.56 -25.58 22.89
CA ALA A 154 -4.84 -25.09 24.23
C ALA A 154 -6.04 -25.86 24.85
N HIS A 155 -5.99 -26.09 26.15
CA HIS A 155 -7.03 -26.83 26.86
C HIS A 155 -7.62 -26.02 28.01
N THR A 156 -8.88 -26.27 28.31
CA THR A 156 -9.61 -25.70 29.46
C THR A 156 -9.50 -24.17 29.54
N SER A 157 -8.98 -23.63 30.62
CA SER A 157 -8.80 -22.19 30.86
C SER A 157 -7.68 -21.54 30.02
N LYS A 158 -6.90 -22.34 29.27
CA LYS A 158 -5.86 -21.85 28.36
C LYS A 158 -6.37 -21.59 26.94
N ILE A 159 -7.62 -21.98 26.61
CA ILE A 159 -8.25 -21.58 25.36
C ILE A 159 -8.38 -20.06 25.34
N GLY A 160 -7.96 -19.41 24.23
CA GLY A 160 -8.01 -17.98 24.08
C GLY A 160 -9.42 -17.41 23.98
N ARG A 161 -9.55 -16.11 24.06
CA ARG A 161 -10.83 -15.40 24.01
C ARG A 161 -10.96 -14.61 22.72
N THR A 162 -12.18 -14.41 22.28
CA THR A 162 -12.52 -13.42 21.24
C THR A 162 -13.02 -12.15 21.91
N VAL A 163 -12.46 -11.02 21.51
CA VAL A 163 -12.78 -9.69 22.07
C VAL A 163 -13.26 -8.78 20.94
N ASP A 164 -14.45 -8.22 21.07
CA ASP A 164 -14.89 -7.13 20.21
C ASP A 164 -14.12 -5.87 20.58
N TYR A 165 -13.33 -5.34 19.62
CA TYR A 165 -12.39 -4.26 19.88
C TYR A 165 -12.59 -3.03 19.00
N VAL A 166 -13.85 -2.69 18.71
CA VAL A 166 -14.23 -1.47 17.96
C VAL A 166 -13.63 -0.20 18.57
N SER A 167 -13.40 -0.17 19.88
CA SER A 167 -12.73 0.95 20.57
C SER A 167 -11.32 1.23 20.02
N GLY A 168 -10.58 0.21 19.58
CA GLY A 168 -9.27 0.37 18.93
C GLY A 168 -9.39 1.13 17.61
N ARG A 169 -10.34 0.73 16.76
CA ARG A 169 -10.65 1.45 15.52
C ARG A 169 -11.06 2.91 15.78
N ASN A 170 -11.89 3.15 16.79
CA ASN A 170 -12.32 4.50 17.14
C ASN A 170 -11.15 5.37 17.65
N ARG A 171 -10.16 4.78 18.32
CA ARG A 171 -8.92 5.49 18.69
C ARG A 171 -8.11 5.91 17.46
N TYR A 172 -8.02 5.06 16.43
CA TYR A 172 -7.37 5.45 15.19
C TYR A 172 -8.10 6.63 14.52
N ILE A 173 -9.43 6.64 14.50
CA ILE A 173 -10.21 7.80 14.01
C ILE A 173 -9.87 9.05 14.84
N GLY A 174 -9.89 8.95 16.18
CA GLY A 174 -9.51 10.03 17.08
C GLY A 174 -8.07 10.51 16.85
N TYR A 175 -7.15 9.59 16.61
CA TYR A 175 -5.77 9.92 16.26
C TYR A 175 -5.69 10.73 14.96
N LEU A 176 -6.34 10.29 13.88
CA LEU A 176 -6.37 11.04 12.62
C LEU A 176 -6.94 12.45 12.80
N ILE A 177 -8.05 12.58 13.54
CA ILE A 177 -8.65 13.89 13.84
C ILE A 177 -7.66 14.78 14.61
N SER A 178 -6.91 14.22 15.56
CA SER A 178 -5.90 14.96 16.34
C SER A 178 -4.73 15.49 15.52
N LEU A 179 -4.49 14.94 14.34
CA LEU A 179 -3.46 15.40 13.40
C LEU A 179 -3.93 16.58 12.53
N GLY A 180 -5.21 16.92 12.55
CA GLY A 180 -5.78 18.06 11.85
C GLY A 180 -5.31 19.37 12.44
N LEU A 181 -4.44 20.11 11.76
CA LEU A 181 -3.91 21.40 12.20
C LEU A 181 -4.84 22.58 11.86
N TYR A 182 -5.77 22.37 10.96
CA TYR A 182 -6.68 23.40 10.43
C TYR A 182 -8.12 22.90 10.45
N SER A 183 -9.06 23.83 10.64
CA SER A 183 -10.47 23.55 10.35
C SER A 183 -10.71 23.53 8.85
N PHE A 184 -11.47 22.54 8.37
CA PHE A 184 -11.87 22.43 6.97
C PHE A 184 -13.25 23.09 6.71
N LYS A 185 -13.71 23.92 7.61
CA LYS A 185 -15.02 24.60 7.49
C LYS A 185 -15.09 25.40 6.19
N GLY A 186 -16.13 25.13 5.41
CA GLY A 186 -16.37 25.78 4.12
C GLY A 186 -15.74 25.06 2.93
N VAL A 187 -14.91 24.04 3.13
CA VAL A 187 -14.35 23.25 2.03
C VAL A 187 -15.27 22.09 1.67
N LYS A 188 -15.56 21.93 0.39
CA LYS A 188 -16.34 20.83 -0.17
C LYS A 188 -15.39 19.72 -0.62
N VAL A 189 -15.46 18.56 0.02
CA VAL A 189 -14.57 17.43 -0.21
C VAL A 189 -15.33 16.24 -0.78
N GLY A 190 -14.88 15.72 -1.93
CA GLY A 190 -15.35 14.46 -2.49
C GLY A 190 -14.53 13.28 -1.93
N LEU A 191 -15.19 12.21 -1.53
CA LEU A 191 -14.53 10.99 -1.05
C LEU A 191 -15.04 9.79 -1.84
N ASP A 192 -14.14 9.09 -2.52
CA ASP A 192 -14.41 7.79 -3.14
C ASP A 192 -13.83 6.70 -2.25
N CYS A 193 -14.69 5.95 -1.60
CA CYS A 193 -14.30 4.93 -0.62
C CYS A 193 -14.12 3.53 -1.25
N ALA A 194 -14.13 3.41 -2.58
CA ALA A 194 -13.94 2.13 -3.29
C ALA A 194 -14.89 0.98 -2.86
N ASN A 195 -15.99 1.26 -2.18
CA ASN A 195 -16.78 0.29 -1.41
C ASN A 195 -15.92 -0.58 -0.48
N GLY A 196 -14.77 -0.04 -0.07
CA GLY A 196 -13.75 -0.67 0.77
C GLY A 196 -13.83 -0.24 2.23
N SER A 197 -12.75 -0.46 2.96
CA SER A 197 -12.69 -0.29 4.41
C SER A 197 -12.72 1.16 4.89
N SER A 198 -12.48 2.15 4.01
CA SER A 198 -12.58 3.58 4.35
C SER A 198 -14.02 4.10 4.42
N TRP A 199 -15.03 3.34 3.97
CA TRP A 199 -16.41 3.79 3.74
C TRP A 199 -17.05 4.51 4.93
N ASN A 200 -16.77 4.08 6.15
CA ASN A 200 -17.32 4.66 7.38
C ASN A 200 -16.30 5.45 8.21
N LEU A 201 -15.00 5.40 7.85
CA LEU A 201 -13.93 6.08 8.58
C LEU A 201 -13.63 7.46 7.98
N ALA A 202 -13.42 7.52 6.66
CA ALA A 202 -12.97 8.75 5.99
C ALA A 202 -13.95 9.91 6.22
N LYS A 203 -15.24 9.68 5.96
CA LYS A 203 -16.27 10.69 6.20
C LYS A 203 -16.27 11.20 7.64
N SER A 204 -16.19 10.30 8.62
CA SER A 204 -16.20 10.65 10.04
C SER A 204 -15.04 11.57 10.42
N VAL A 205 -13.85 11.34 9.88
CA VAL A 205 -12.67 12.17 10.11
C VAL A 205 -12.83 13.57 9.50
N PHE A 206 -13.26 13.64 8.24
CA PHE A 206 -13.43 14.93 7.55
C PHE A 206 -14.57 15.77 8.14
N ASP A 207 -15.70 15.14 8.48
CA ASP A 207 -16.81 15.84 9.13
C ASP A 207 -16.40 16.40 10.50
N ALA A 208 -15.64 15.64 11.29
CA ALA A 208 -15.14 16.11 12.59
C ALA A 208 -14.21 17.33 12.46
N LEU A 209 -13.48 17.44 11.35
CA LEU A 209 -12.63 18.59 11.05
C LEU A 209 -13.40 19.74 10.36
N GLY A 210 -14.69 19.55 10.11
CA GLY A 210 -15.62 20.60 9.65
C GLY A 210 -15.77 20.70 8.13
N ALA A 211 -15.27 19.75 7.35
CA ALA A 211 -15.47 19.69 5.90
C ALA A 211 -16.95 19.44 5.55
N LYS A 212 -17.38 19.91 4.39
CA LYS A 212 -18.62 19.47 3.75
C LYS A 212 -18.31 18.29 2.85
N THR A 213 -18.56 17.07 3.33
CA THR A 213 -18.21 15.85 2.64
C THR A 213 -19.30 15.36 1.70
N TYR A 214 -18.89 14.93 0.52
CA TYR A 214 -19.69 14.27 -0.50
C TYR A 214 -19.05 12.92 -0.80
N VAL A 215 -19.78 11.83 -0.60
CA VAL A 215 -19.20 10.47 -0.63
C VAL A 215 -19.82 9.66 -1.75
N ILE A 216 -18.98 8.97 -2.50
CA ILE A 216 -19.38 7.95 -3.48
C ILE A 216 -18.72 6.61 -3.14
N ASN A 217 -19.27 5.54 -3.69
CA ASN A 217 -18.77 4.18 -3.50
C ASN A 217 -18.56 3.82 -2.01
N ALA A 218 -19.58 4.06 -1.20
CA ALA A 218 -19.56 3.82 0.26
C ALA A 218 -20.72 2.92 0.73
N GLU A 219 -21.20 2.05 -0.15
CA GLU A 219 -22.26 1.06 0.12
C GLU A 219 -21.76 -0.35 -0.22
N PRO A 220 -20.86 -0.91 0.60
CA PRO A 220 -20.27 -2.21 0.32
C PRO A 220 -21.30 -3.34 0.45
N ASP A 221 -21.37 -4.22 -0.55
CA ASP A 221 -22.23 -5.41 -0.57
C ASP A 221 -21.46 -6.75 -0.45
N GLY A 222 -20.12 -6.65 -0.33
CA GLY A 222 -19.21 -7.79 -0.25
C GLY A 222 -18.66 -8.25 -1.60
N THR A 223 -19.17 -7.71 -2.71
CA THR A 223 -18.77 -8.08 -4.09
C THR A 223 -18.41 -6.89 -4.97
N ASN A 224 -18.68 -5.68 -4.50
CA ASN A 224 -18.50 -4.44 -5.26
C ASN A 224 -17.23 -3.62 -4.90
N ILE A 225 -16.36 -4.13 -4.02
CA ILE A 225 -15.10 -3.46 -3.67
C ILE A 225 -14.23 -3.24 -4.92
N ASN A 226 -13.68 -2.03 -5.08
CA ASN A 226 -12.86 -1.61 -6.23
C ASN A 226 -13.53 -1.73 -7.62
N ASN A 227 -14.80 -2.08 -7.69
CA ASN A 227 -15.49 -2.26 -8.96
C ASN A 227 -15.86 -0.91 -9.57
N ASN A 228 -15.09 -0.47 -10.57
CA ASN A 228 -15.18 0.88 -11.17
C ASN A 228 -15.15 2.00 -10.11
N ALA A 229 -14.38 1.82 -9.07
CA ALA A 229 -14.37 2.66 -7.89
C ALA A 229 -12.96 2.80 -7.30
N GLY A 230 -12.73 3.88 -6.56
CA GLY A 230 -11.52 4.13 -5.81
C GLY A 230 -10.32 4.54 -6.64
N SER A 231 -9.13 4.41 -6.05
CA SER A 231 -7.87 4.93 -6.60
C SER A 231 -7.45 4.29 -7.93
N THR A 232 -7.90 3.07 -8.22
CA THR A 232 -7.59 2.40 -9.49
C THR A 232 -8.58 2.75 -10.62
N HIS A 233 -9.69 3.43 -10.32
CA HIS A 233 -10.73 3.83 -11.26
C HIS A 233 -11.15 5.29 -11.00
N ILE A 234 -10.20 6.19 -11.05
CA ILE A 234 -10.33 7.59 -10.62
C ILE A 234 -11.37 8.39 -11.42
N GLY A 235 -11.70 7.98 -12.65
CA GLY A 235 -12.59 8.71 -13.56
C GLY A 235 -13.97 9.04 -12.96
N GLY A 236 -14.51 8.17 -12.11
CA GLY A 236 -15.76 8.43 -11.39
C GLY A 236 -15.65 9.62 -10.46
N LEU A 237 -14.57 9.71 -9.68
CA LEU A 237 -14.32 10.84 -8.78
C LEU A 237 -14.01 12.12 -9.54
N GLN A 238 -13.24 12.07 -10.63
CA GLN A 238 -12.94 13.24 -11.48
C GLN A 238 -14.23 13.91 -11.97
N LYS A 239 -15.13 13.11 -12.52
CA LYS A 239 -16.46 13.59 -12.97
C LYS A 239 -17.27 14.16 -11.80
N PHE A 240 -17.30 13.44 -10.67
CA PHE A 240 -18.06 13.82 -9.49
C PHE A 240 -17.61 15.17 -8.89
N VAL A 241 -16.30 15.40 -8.83
CA VAL A 241 -15.72 16.67 -8.35
C VAL A 241 -16.20 17.84 -9.22
N VAL A 242 -16.09 17.72 -10.53
CA VAL A 242 -16.47 18.79 -11.47
C VAL A 242 -17.97 19.06 -11.45
N GLU A 243 -18.79 18.00 -11.55
CA GLU A 243 -20.27 18.14 -11.62
C GLU A 243 -20.88 18.74 -10.35
N ASN A 244 -20.25 18.50 -9.17
CA ASN A 244 -20.74 19.02 -7.91
C ASN A 244 -20.02 20.29 -7.44
N GLY A 245 -19.08 20.82 -8.22
CA GLY A 245 -18.30 22.00 -7.88
C GLY A 245 -17.59 21.84 -6.54
N LEU A 246 -16.90 20.69 -6.37
CA LEU A 246 -16.13 20.39 -5.15
C LEU A 246 -14.76 21.05 -5.21
N ASP A 247 -14.17 21.34 -4.05
CA ASP A 247 -12.86 21.99 -3.97
C ASP A 247 -11.72 20.99 -4.17
N VAL A 248 -11.95 19.72 -3.83
CA VAL A 248 -10.98 18.63 -3.94
C VAL A 248 -11.69 17.27 -3.82
N GLY A 249 -11.14 16.23 -4.43
CA GLY A 249 -11.57 14.84 -4.25
C GLY A 249 -10.42 13.95 -3.76
N PHE A 250 -10.74 12.91 -2.99
CA PHE A 250 -9.81 11.87 -2.55
C PHE A 250 -10.39 10.49 -2.83
N ALA A 251 -9.61 9.62 -3.49
CA ALA A 251 -9.97 8.24 -3.75
C ALA A 251 -9.03 7.30 -3.02
N TYR A 252 -9.60 6.33 -2.34
CA TYR A 252 -8.87 5.28 -1.63
C TYR A 252 -8.94 3.96 -2.41
N ASP A 253 -8.08 3.01 -2.07
CA ASP A 253 -8.24 1.62 -2.48
C ASP A 253 -8.97 0.78 -1.41
N GLY A 254 -9.14 -0.51 -1.64
CA GLY A 254 -10.01 -1.35 -0.82
C GLY A 254 -9.67 -1.40 0.66
N ASP A 255 -8.40 -1.30 1.07
CA ASP A 255 -7.95 -1.26 2.46
C ASP A 255 -7.36 0.09 2.87
N ALA A 256 -7.48 1.08 2.00
CA ALA A 256 -7.16 2.48 2.21
C ALA A 256 -5.73 2.76 2.70
N ASP A 257 -4.77 1.95 2.27
CA ASP A 257 -3.35 2.24 2.43
C ASP A 257 -2.83 3.18 1.32
N ARG A 258 -3.66 3.44 0.28
CA ARG A 258 -3.41 4.37 -0.83
C ARG A 258 -4.43 5.50 -0.87
N CYS A 259 -3.97 6.65 -1.39
CA CYS A 259 -4.81 7.79 -1.71
C CYS A 259 -4.34 8.47 -2.99
N LEU A 260 -5.26 8.72 -3.92
CA LEU A 260 -5.07 9.65 -5.02
C LEU A 260 -5.99 10.85 -4.83
N CYS A 261 -5.56 12.01 -5.33
CA CYS A 261 -6.35 13.23 -5.25
C CYS A 261 -6.89 13.64 -6.62
N VAL A 262 -7.96 14.42 -6.61
CA VAL A 262 -8.50 15.09 -7.78
C VAL A 262 -8.63 16.58 -7.45
N ASP A 263 -8.08 17.45 -8.31
CA ASP A 263 -8.19 18.87 -8.12
C ASP A 263 -9.61 19.40 -8.48
N GLU A 264 -9.88 20.66 -8.20
CA GLU A 264 -11.17 21.31 -8.46
C GLU A 264 -11.54 21.40 -9.94
N LYS A 265 -10.60 21.08 -10.84
CA LYS A 265 -10.80 21.06 -12.30
C LYS A 265 -11.03 19.63 -12.83
N GLY A 266 -10.93 18.62 -11.96
CA GLY A 266 -11.07 17.21 -12.30
C GLY A 266 -9.77 16.56 -12.75
N ASN A 267 -8.60 17.19 -12.58
CA ASN A 267 -7.33 16.58 -12.92
C ASN A 267 -6.85 15.64 -11.82
N LEU A 268 -6.19 14.56 -12.23
CA LEU A 268 -5.55 13.64 -11.32
C LEU A 268 -4.31 14.28 -10.66
N VAL A 269 -4.22 14.13 -9.34
CA VAL A 269 -3.05 14.41 -8.51
C VAL A 269 -2.61 13.08 -7.90
N ASP A 270 -1.67 12.42 -8.57
CA ASP A 270 -1.20 11.08 -8.20
C ASP A 270 -0.20 11.10 -7.03
N GLY A 271 0.36 9.92 -6.69
CA GLY A 271 1.31 9.82 -5.59
C GLY A 271 2.58 10.63 -5.81
N ASP A 272 3.05 10.76 -7.03
CA ASP A 272 4.22 11.58 -7.35
C ASP A 272 3.95 13.07 -7.12
N ALA A 273 2.78 13.53 -7.55
CA ALA A 273 2.33 14.90 -7.30
C ALA A 273 2.14 15.18 -5.80
N ILE A 274 1.60 14.22 -5.05
CA ILE A 274 1.47 14.31 -3.59
C ILE A 274 2.84 14.43 -2.93
N LEU A 275 3.81 13.61 -3.33
CA LEU A 275 5.19 13.66 -2.83
C LEU A 275 5.86 15.00 -3.12
N TYR A 276 5.64 15.55 -4.34
CA TYR A 276 6.13 16.87 -4.70
C TYR A 276 5.53 17.97 -3.83
N ILE A 277 4.22 18.03 -3.76
CA ILE A 277 3.49 19.06 -3.00
C ILE A 277 3.93 19.05 -1.53
N TYR A 278 3.91 17.87 -0.90
CA TYR A 278 4.21 17.77 0.53
C TYR A 278 5.71 17.91 0.82
N GLY A 279 6.56 17.37 -0.05
CA GLY A 279 8.03 17.54 0.04
C GLY A 279 8.44 19.01 -0.03
N LYS A 280 7.89 19.78 -0.99
CA LYS A 280 8.09 21.22 -1.12
C LYS A 280 7.58 21.98 0.11
N TYR A 281 6.39 21.64 0.60
CA TYR A 281 5.82 22.24 1.80
C TYR A 281 6.68 22.00 3.04
N MET A 282 7.18 20.77 3.23
CA MET A 282 8.05 20.45 4.36
C MET A 282 9.41 21.15 4.26
N LYS A 283 10.03 21.17 3.06
CA LYS A 283 11.30 21.86 2.83
C LYS A 283 11.23 23.33 3.18
N GLU A 284 10.23 24.04 2.67
CA GLU A 284 10.04 25.47 2.93
C GLU A 284 9.85 25.79 4.41
N ARG A 285 9.39 24.82 5.20
CA ARG A 285 9.23 24.93 6.65
C ARG A 285 10.45 24.43 7.46
N GLY A 286 11.52 24.01 6.76
CA GLY A 286 12.68 23.42 7.40
C GLY A 286 12.40 22.09 8.12
N LYS A 287 11.38 21.35 7.66
CA LYS A 287 10.91 20.11 8.31
C LYS A 287 11.15 18.85 7.47
N LEU A 288 11.73 18.98 6.27
CA LEU A 288 12.11 17.82 5.45
C LEU A 288 13.48 17.32 5.93
N GLU A 289 13.45 16.34 6.83
CA GLU A 289 14.67 15.75 7.38
C GLU A 289 15.54 15.16 6.26
N ASN A 290 16.86 15.37 6.36
CA ASN A 290 17.83 15.02 5.33
C ASN A 290 17.57 15.62 3.94
N ASN A 291 16.63 16.56 3.84
CA ASN A 291 16.21 17.20 2.59
C ASN A 291 15.90 16.17 1.48
N THR A 292 15.38 14.98 1.83
CA THR A 292 15.24 13.84 0.91
C THR A 292 13.81 13.26 0.95
N VAL A 293 13.25 13.01 -0.24
CA VAL A 293 12.02 12.25 -0.47
C VAL A 293 12.38 10.89 -1.07
N VAL A 294 11.81 9.81 -0.54
CA VAL A 294 12.05 8.45 -1.03
C VAL A 294 10.96 8.05 -2.02
N THR A 295 11.37 7.61 -3.22
CA THR A 295 10.48 7.22 -4.32
C THR A 295 10.87 5.83 -4.84
N THR A 296 10.16 5.34 -5.84
CA THR A 296 10.57 4.13 -6.57
C THR A 296 11.06 4.46 -7.98
N VAL A 297 11.70 3.51 -8.63
CA VAL A 297 12.11 3.63 -10.04
C VAL A 297 10.94 3.89 -11.00
N MET A 298 9.68 3.72 -10.55
CA MET A 298 8.47 3.96 -11.35
C MET A 298 7.95 5.39 -11.25
N SER A 299 8.44 6.22 -10.31
CA SER A 299 8.04 7.63 -10.24
C SER A 299 8.38 8.37 -11.53
N ASN A 300 7.49 9.26 -11.95
CA ASN A 300 7.60 9.98 -13.22
C ASN A 300 8.90 10.80 -13.32
N PHE A 301 9.49 10.85 -14.51
CA PHE A 301 10.71 11.61 -14.76
C PHE A 301 10.57 13.11 -14.39
N GLY A 302 9.38 13.67 -14.63
CA GLY A 302 9.05 15.04 -14.27
C GLY A 302 9.11 15.33 -12.78
N LEU A 303 8.82 14.33 -11.92
CA LEU A 303 8.98 14.48 -10.47
C LEU A 303 10.44 14.75 -10.10
N TYR A 304 11.38 14.03 -10.70
CA TYR A 304 12.79 14.21 -10.41
C TYR A 304 13.30 15.58 -10.85
N LYS A 305 12.89 16.03 -12.04
CA LYS A 305 13.20 17.39 -12.51
C LYS A 305 12.64 18.46 -11.57
N ALA A 306 11.38 18.29 -11.15
CA ALA A 306 10.77 19.22 -10.20
C ALA A 306 11.46 19.23 -8.82
N PHE A 307 11.96 18.08 -8.38
CA PHE A 307 12.77 18.01 -7.16
C PHE A 307 14.12 18.69 -7.32
N ASP A 308 14.81 18.48 -8.44
CA ASP A 308 16.09 19.15 -8.75
C ASP A 308 15.92 20.67 -8.75
N GLU A 309 14.89 21.19 -9.43
CA GLU A 309 14.57 22.63 -9.48
C GLU A 309 14.20 23.18 -8.08
N ALA A 310 13.47 22.39 -7.28
CA ALA A 310 13.15 22.76 -5.90
C ALA A 310 14.33 22.54 -4.94
N GLY A 311 15.44 21.97 -5.39
CA GLY A 311 16.61 21.61 -4.57
C GLY A 311 16.28 20.56 -3.51
N ILE A 312 15.34 19.65 -3.76
CA ILE A 312 14.96 18.53 -2.91
C ILE A 312 15.75 17.31 -3.36
N GLY A 313 16.45 16.67 -2.43
CA GLY A 313 17.09 15.38 -2.66
C GLY A 313 16.05 14.25 -2.78
N TYR A 314 16.39 13.23 -3.54
CA TYR A 314 15.51 12.05 -3.66
C TYR A 314 16.30 10.74 -3.70
N ALA A 315 15.68 9.67 -3.26
CA ALA A 315 16.18 8.31 -3.39
C ALA A 315 15.22 7.47 -4.23
N LYS A 316 15.76 6.63 -5.11
CA LYS A 316 14.99 5.71 -5.97
C LYS A 316 15.18 4.29 -5.46
N THR A 317 14.13 3.65 -4.99
CA THR A 317 14.16 2.24 -4.58
C THR A 317 13.59 1.33 -5.68
N ALA A 318 13.72 0.03 -5.50
CA ALA A 318 12.90 -0.94 -6.23
C ALA A 318 11.41 -0.71 -5.96
N VAL A 319 10.56 -1.20 -6.86
CA VAL A 319 9.10 -1.12 -6.72
C VAL A 319 8.63 -1.95 -5.53
N GLY A 320 7.83 -1.34 -4.68
CA GLY A 320 7.23 -1.94 -3.49
C GLY A 320 7.48 -1.09 -2.25
N ASP A 321 6.41 -0.84 -1.51
CA ASP A 321 6.39 -0.03 -0.30
C ASP A 321 7.37 -0.51 0.78
N LYS A 322 7.65 -1.82 0.84
CA LYS A 322 8.68 -2.40 1.71
C LYS A 322 10.04 -1.76 1.48
N TYR A 323 10.48 -1.63 0.22
CA TYR A 323 11.80 -1.06 -0.10
C TYR A 323 11.85 0.44 0.18
N VAL A 324 10.73 1.14 -0.02
CA VAL A 324 10.60 2.55 0.34
C VAL A 324 10.75 2.72 1.85
N TYR A 325 10.01 1.95 2.65
CA TYR A 325 10.04 2.03 4.10
C TYR A 325 11.40 1.63 4.70
N GLU A 326 12.00 0.54 4.20
CA GLU A 326 13.35 0.11 4.60
C GLU A 326 14.39 1.20 4.36
N TYR A 327 14.36 1.84 3.17
CA TYR A 327 15.27 2.94 2.86
C TYR A 327 15.04 4.13 3.79
N MET A 328 13.76 4.51 3.99
CA MET A 328 13.39 5.61 4.89
C MET A 328 13.93 5.40 6.30
N THR A 329 13.69 4.22 6.87
CA THR A 329 14.12 3.87 8.23
C THR A 329 15.64 3.88 8.36
N LYS A 330 16.35 3.27 7.40
CA LYS A 330 17.81 3.18 7.41
C LYS A 330 18.49 4.55 7.29
N ASN A 331 17.89 5.48 6.55
CA ASN A 331 18.50 6.77 6.23
C ASN A 331 17.82 7.95 6.94
N GLY A 332 16.85 7.70 7.85
CA GLY A 332 16.18 8.76 8.60
C GLY A 332 15.33 9.69 7.72
N CYS A 333 14.78 9.19 6.62
CA CYS A 333 13.88 9.96 5.76
C CYS A 333 12.45 9.86 6.30
N ILE A 334 11.69 10.95 6.25
CA ILE A 334 10.37 11.04 6.88
C ILE A 334 9.22 11.09 5.88
N LEU A 335 9.49 11.21 4.60
CA LEU A 335 8.52 11.21 3.52
C LEU A 335 8.99 10.28 2.40
N GLY A 336 8.14 9.38 2.00
CA GLY A 336 8.37 8.51 0.86
C GLY A 336 7.07 7.91 0.36
N GLY A 337 7.12 7.27 -0.82
CA GLY A 337 5.95 6.64 -1.39
C GLY A 337 6.10 6.27 -2.85
N GLU A 338 4.98 5.92 -3.44
CA GLU A 338 4.84 5.43 -4.81
C GLU A 338 3.82 6.25 -5.60
N GLN A 339 3.96 6.31 -6.91
CA GLN A 339 3.01 6.94 -7.81
C GLN A 339 1.57 6.42 -7.60
N SER A 340 1.41 5.16 -7.20
CA SER A 340 0.13 4.53 -6.90
C SER A 340 -0.65 5.17 -5.74
N GLY A 341 -0.05 6.12 -5.02
CA GLY A 341 -0.66 6.80 -3.87
C GLY A 341 -0.39 6.16 -2.52
N HIS A 342 0.48 5.14 -2.44
CA HIS A 342 0.96 4.60 -1.17
C HIS A 342 2.02 5.55 -0.60
N ILE A 343 1.60 6.47 0.27
CA ILE A 343 2.45 7.52 0.83
C ILE A 343 2.71 7.27 2.30
N ILE A 344 3.97 7.25 2.68
CA ILE A 344 4.45 7.01 4.04
C ILE A 344 4.94 8.31 4.67
N PHE A 345 4.31 8.69 5.75
CA PHE A 345 4.73 9.76 6.64
C PHE A 345 5.29 9.13 7.92
N SER A 346 6.57 8.74 7.94
CA SER A 346 7.12 7.87 9.00
C SER A 346 7.02 8.47 10.41
N LYS A 347 6.86 9.77 10.53
CA LYS A 347 6.58 10.46 11.79
C LYS A 347 5.20 10.07 12.38
N TYR A 348 4.27 9.63 11.56
CA TYR A 348 2.88 9.38 11.94
C TYR A 348 2.46 7.92 11.77
N ALA A 349 2.96 7.25 10.74
CA ALA A 349 2.59 5.89 10.37
C ALA A 349 3.80 5.10 9.89
N SER A 350 3.79 3.78 10.13
CA SER A 350 4.81 2.82 9.69
C SER A 350 4.51 2.22 8.31
N THR A 351 3.40 2.60 7.70
CA THR A 351 2.94 2.15 6.38
C THR A 351 2.22 3.29 5.67
N GLY A 352 1.86 3.10 4.41
CA GLY A 352 0.97 4.02 3.71
C GLY A 352 -0.37 4.15 4.43
N ASP A 353 -0.90 5.37 4.46
CA ASP A 353 -2.18 5.70 5.08
C ASP A 353 -2.93 6.71 4.20
N GLY A 354 -3.94 6.21 3.50
CA GLY A 354 -4.68 7.02 2.54
C GLY A 354 -5.47 8.16 3.20
N ILE A 355 -6.07 7.92 4.36
CA ILE A 355 -6.82 8.98 5.06
C ILE A 355 -5.85 10.02 5.63
N LEU A 356 -4.74 9.61 6.20
CA LEU A 356 -3.69 10.53 6.63
C LEU A 356 -3.14 11.35 5.45
N THR A 357 -2.91 10.70 4.30
CA THR A 357 -2.45 11.37 3.07
C THR A 357 -3.41 12.47 2.64
N SER A 358 -4.71 12.18 2.61
CA SER A 358 -5.72 13.18 2.28
C SER A 358 -5.76 14.34 3.28
N LEU A 359 -5.60 14.08 4.59
CA LEU A 359 -5.48 15.11 5.61
C LEU A 359 -4.24 15.99 5.42
N LYS A 360 -3.11 15.38 5.02
CA LYS A 360 -1.86 16.12 4.75
C LYS A 360 -1.98 17.01 3.50
N MET A 361 -2.71 16.58 2.49
CA MET A 361 -3.02 17.43 1.34
C MET A 361 -3.94 18.61 1.73
N MET A 362 -4.97 18.36 2.53
CA MET A 362 -5.80 19.41 3.10
C MET A 362 -4.99 20.39 3.96
N GLU A 363 -4.03 19.90 4.75
CA GLU A 363 -3.13 20.75 5.53
C GLU A 363 -2.39 21.75 4.65
N VAL A 364 -1.84 21.29 3.52
CA VAL A 364 -1.11 22.17 2.58
C VAL A 364 -2.05 23.18 1.93
N MET A 365 -3.23 22.77 1.47
CA MET A 365 -4.24 23.67 0.90
C MET A 365 -4.61 24.79 1.88
N MET A 366 -4.91 24.44 3.14
CA MET A 366 -5.29 25.41 4.16
C MET A 366 -4.13 26.33 4.54
N ALA A 367 -2.94 25.79 4.73
CA ALA A 367 -1.75 26.55 5.09
C ALA A 367 -1.34 27.56 4.02
N ARG A 368 -1.46 27.17 2.75
CA ARG A 368 -1.11 28.01 1.60
C ARG A 368 -2.24 28.90 1.11
N LYS A 369 -3.48 28.62 1.53
CA LYS A 369 -4.71 29.22 0.98
C LYS A 369 -4.77 29.12 -0.54
N LYS A 370 -4.37 27.95 -1.07
CA LYS A 370 -4.32 27.62 -2.50
C LYS A 370 -5.25 26.45 -2.81
N LYS A 371 -5.77 26.44 -4.02
CA LYS A 371 -6.47 25.30 -4.59
C LYS A 371 -5.47 24.17 -4.89
N MET A 372 -5.96 22.93 -5.01
CA MET A 372 -5.11 21.79 -5.30
C MET A 372 -4.33 21.96 -6.61
N SER A 373 -4.99 22.46 -7.67
CA SER A 373 -4.34 22.71 -8.96
C SER A 373 -3.20 23.74 -8.91
N GLU A 374 -3.25 24.69 -7.99
CA GLU A 374 -2.21 25.71 -7.82
C GLU A 374 -0.99 25.20 -7.03
N LEU A 375 -1.13 24.07 -6.33
CA LEU A 375 -0.03 23.43 -5.60
C LEU A 375 0.88 22.62 -6.53
N LEU A 376 0.42 22.31 -7.73
CA LEU A 376 1.18 21.58 -8.77
C LEU A 376 2.16 22.47 -9.54
N ASP A 377 2.18 23.77 -9.26
CA ASP A 377 3.08 24.71 -9.93
C ASP A 377 4.55 24.30 -9.79
N GLY A 378 5.23 24.14 -10.95
CA GLY A 378 6.59 23.62 -11.06
C GLY A 378 6.69 22.10 -11.25
N LEU A 379 5.57 21.37 -11.30
CA LEU A 379 5.57 19.92 -11.63
C LEU A 379 5.01 19.72 -13.05
N THR A 380 5.80 19.12 -13.92
CA THR A 380 5.37 18.67 -15.25
C THR A 380 5.39 17.15 -15.29
N ILE A 381 4.25 16.54 -15.57
CA ILE A 381 4.17 15.09 -15.75
C ILE A 381 4.52 14.78 -17.21
N TYR A 382 5.56 13.98 -17.39
CA TYR A 382 5.99 13.52 -18.71
C TYR A 382 5.08 12.41 -19.22
N PRO A 383 4.68 12.45 -20.49
CA PRO A 383 4.02 11.33 -21.15
C PRO A 383 4.83 10.04 -20.97
N GLN A 384 4.13 8.92 -20.81
CA GLN A 384 4.73 7.61 -20.59
C GLN A 384 4.11 6.59 -21.53
N VAL A 385 4.94 5.78 -22.18
CA VAL A 385 4.52 4.57 -22.89
C VAL A 385 5.17 3.37 -22.23
N LEU A 386 4.36 2.41 -21.82
CA LEU A 386 4.79 1.12 -21.26
C LEU A 386 4.32 -0.02 -22.19
N GLU A 387 5.27 -0.81 -22.66
CA GLU A 387 5.00 -2.02 -23.43
C GLU A 387 5.36 -3.26 -22.60
N ASN A 388 4.42 -4.21 -22.49
CA ASN A 388 4.62 -5.48 -21.84
C ASN A 388 4.92 -6.56 -22.89
N VAL A 389 6.18 -6.91 -23.03
CA VAL A 389 6.65 -7.88 -24.05
C VAL A 389 6.67 -9.26 -23.41
N ARG A 390 5.88 -10.19 -23.97
CA ARG A 390 5.89 -11.57 -23.50
C ARG A 390 7.15 -12.27 -24.01
N VAL A 391 7.95 -12.79 -23.07
CA VAL A 391 9.25 -13.39 -23.39
C VAL A 391 9.37 -14.83 -22.87
N THR A 392 10.22 -15.62 -23.50
CA THR A 392 10.48 -17.01 -23.10
C THR A 392 11.32 -17.09 -21.82
N ASP A 393 12.32 -16.21 -21.68
CA ASP A 393 13.15 -16.07 -20.50
C ASP A 393 13.38 -14.56 -20.22
N LYS A 394 12.87 -14.09 -19.12
CA LYS A 394 12.92 -12.68 -18.73
C LYS A 394 14.34 -12.18 -18.55
N LYS A 395 15.14 -12.98 -17.85
CA LYS A 395 16.51 -12.62 -17.53
C LYS A 395 17.39 -12.63 -18.76
N ALA A 396 17.29 -13.69 -19.60
CA ALA A 396 18.02 -13.76 -20.85
C ALA A 396 17.67 -12.60 -21.79
N ALA A 397 16.39 -12.21 -21.87
CA ALA A 397 15.96 -11.08 -22.68
C ALA A 397 16.47 -9.74 -22.13
N GLN A 398 16.47 -9.54 -20.81
CA GLN A 398 16.98 -8.32 -20.20
C GLN A 398 18.50 -8.21 -20.29
N ASP A 399 19.24 -9.30 -20.11
CA ASP A 399 20.70 -9.33 -20.09
C ASP A 399 21.33 -9.46 -21.50
N ASP A 400 20.52 -9.60 -22.57
CA ASP A 400 21.00 -9.67 -23.94
C ASP A 400 21.78 -8.42 -24.33
N ALA A 401 22.99 -8.61 -24.88
CA ALA A 401 23.91 -7.53 -25.18
C ALA A 401 23.37 -6.51 -26.20
N ASP A 402 22.60 -6.96 -27.19
CA ASP A 402 22.00 -6.09 -28.21
C ASP A 402 20.81 -5.32 -27.64
N VAL A 403 20.01 -5.95 -26.76
CA VAL A 403 18.94 -5.27 -26.03
C VAL A 403 19.53 -4.18 -25.12
N GLN A 404 20.58 -4.49 -24.37
CA GLN A 404 21.26 -3.49 -23.52
C GLN A 404 21.90 -2.37 -24.36
N ALA A 405 22.46 -2.67 -25.53
CA ALA A 405 22.97 -1.66 -26.45
C ALA A 405 21.87 -0.73 -26.98
N ALA A 406 20.69 -1.28 -27.30
CA ALA A 406 19.52 -0.50 -27.70
C ALA A 406 19.03 0.42 -26.56
N VAL A 407 18.93 -0.11 -25.34
CA VAL A 407 18.57 0.67 -24.15
C VAL A 407 19.55 1.82 -23.92
N LYS A 408 20.86 1.56 -24.04
CA LYS A 408 21.90 2.58 -23.91
C LYS A 408 21.77 3.66 -24.99
N ALA A 409 21.57 3.27 -26.26
CA ALA A 409 21.38 4.22 -27.36
C ALA A 409 20.16 5.11 -27.15
N VAL A 410 19.04 4.54 -26.65
CA VAL A 410 17.85 5.32 -26.30
C VAL A 410 18.13 6.27 -25.13
N THR A 411 18.85 5.80 -24.11
CA THR A 411 19.23 6.64 -22.95
C THR A 411 20.06 7.84 -23.40
N GLU A 412 21.04 7.61 -24.28
CA GLU A 412 21.88 8.70 -24.83
C GLU A 412 21.09 9.66 -25.73
N ALA A 413 20.13 9.14 -26.51
CA ALA A 413 19.28 9.96 -27.38
C ALA A 413 18.27 10.81 -26.60
N LEU A 414 17.74 10.32 -25.48
CA LEU A 414 16.83 11.05 -24.61
C LEU A 414 17.57 12.10 -23.77
N GLY A 415 18.80 11.83 -23.32
CA GLY A 415 19.56 12.73 -22.46
C GLY A 415 18.74 13.24 -21.29
N ASP A 416 18.63 14.58 -21.17
CA ASP A 416 17.86 15.26 -20.12
C ASP A 416 16.37 15.49 -20.48
N THR A 417 15.88 14.98 -21.62
CA THR A 417 14.50 15.19 -22.09
C THR A 417 13.60 14.00 -21.83
N GLY A 418 14.15 12.90 -21.27
CA GLY A 418 13.35 11.71 -20.97
C GLY A 418 14.19 10.61 -20.33
N ARG A 419 13.57 9.45 -20.19
CA ARG A 419 14.25 8.24 -19.71
C ARG A 419 13.65 6.96 -20.29
N ILE A 420 14.44 5.92 -20.28
CA ILE A 420 13.97 4.55 -20.53
C ILE A 420 14.19 3.67 -19.30
N LEU A 421 13.26 2.78 -19.02
CA LEU A 421 13.37 1.75 -18.00
C LEU A 421 12.95 0.40 -18.59
N VAL A 422 13.87 -0.57 -18.56
CA VAL A 422 13.58 -1.95 -18.95
C VAL A 422 13.76 -2.85 -17.75
N ARG A 423 12.73 -3.63 -17.41
CA ARG A 423 12.76 -4.52 -16.26
C ARG A 423 11.89 -5.77 -16.42
N GLU A 424 12.26 -6.81 -15.73
CA GLU A 424 11.45 -8.02 -15.58
C GLU A 424 10.15 -7.76 -14.80
N SER A 425 9.07 -8.46 -15.18
CA SER A 425 7.90 -8.57 -14.32
C SER A 425 8.18 -9.54 -13.18
N GLY A 426 7.78 -9.18 -11.95
CA GLY A 426 7.96 -10.05 -10.78
C GLY A 426 7.15 -11.36 -10.85
N THR A 427 5.97 -11.34 -11.48
CA THR A 427 5.00 -12.43 -11.43
C THR A 427 4.71 -13.07 -12.79
N GLU A 428 4.91 -12.36 -13.90
CA GLU A 428 4.53 -12.80 -15.24
C GLU A 428 5.76 -12.99 -16.12
N PRO A 429 5.70 -13.81 -17.18
CA PRO A 429 6.78 -13.99 -18.16
C PRO A 429 6.87 -12.79 -19.11
N LEU A 430 7.05 -11.57 -18.55
CA LEU A 430 7.07 -10.32 -19.30
C LEU A 430 8.36 -9.55 -19.05
N LEU A 431 8.90 -8.96 -20.11
CA LEU A 431 9.84 -7.86 -20.06
C LEU A 431 9.06 -6.55 -20.25
N ARG A 432 9.20 -5.62 -19.32
CA ARG A 432 8.51 -4.33 -19.35
C ARG A 432 9.46 -3.28 -19.88
N VAL A 433 9.09 -2.66 -21.00
CA VAL A 433 9.84 -1.57 -21.63
C VAL A 433 9.02 -0.30 -21.47
N MET A 434 9.54 0.68 -20.72
CA MET A 434 8.89 1.94 -20.44
C MET A 434 9.77 3.11 -20.89
N VAL A 435 9.18 4.07 -21.59
CA VAL A 435 9.84 5.34 -21.94
C VAL A 435 8.97 6.48 -21.47
N GLU A 436 9.60 7.48 -20.89
CA GLU A 436 9.01 8.78 -20.57
C GLU A 436 9.79 9.86 -21.35
N ALA A 437 9.07 10.74 -22.04
CA ALA A 437 9.64 11.81 -22.85
C ALA A 437 8.65 12.96 -23.01
N GLU A 438 9.04 14.01 -23.74
CA GLU A 438 8.24 15.24 -23.93
C GLU A 438 6.89 14.99 -24.64
N THR A 439 6.83 13.99 -25.51
CA THR A 439 5.59 13.62 -26.22
C THR A 439 5.39 12.10 -26.26
N GLU A 440 4.14 11.67 -26.41
CA GLU A 440 3.80 10.25 -26.54
C GLU A 440 4.41 9.62 -27.81
N GLU A 441 4.49 10.38 -28.91
CA GLU A 441 5.13 9.92 -30.13
C GLU A 441 6.61 9.58 -29.93
N VAL A 442 7.33 10.43 -29.19
CA VAL A 442 8.73 10.17 -28.84
C VAL A 442 8.85 8.96 -27.94
N CYS A 443 7.97 8.82 -26.96
CA CYS A 443 7.93 7.62 -26.10
C CYS A 443 7.71 6.35 -26.94
N ARG A 444 6.70 6.34 -27.81
CA ARG A 444 6.37 5.19 -28.67
C ARG A 444 7.54 4.81 -29.58
N LYS A 445 8.14 5.79 -30.25
CA LYS A 445 9.30 5.57 -31.11
C LYS A 445 10.42 4.79 -30.40
N TYR A 446 10.76 5.19 -29.20
CA TYR A 446 11.86 4.59 -28.46
C TYR A 446 11.50 3.27 -27.79
N VAL A 447 10.25 3.10 -27.37
CA VAL A 447 9.74 1.78 -26.92
C VAL A 447 9.83 0.78 -28.07
N ASP A 448 9.29 1.13 -29.25
CA ASP A 448 9.30 0.26 -30.43
C ASP A 448 10.73 -0.11 -30.85
N GLN A 449 11.67 0.83 -30.79
CA GLN A 449 13.08 0.57 -31.12
C GLN A 449 13.68 -0.56 -30.24
N VAL A 450 13.40 -0.56 -28.93
CA VAL A 450 13.91 -1.61 -28.03
C VAL A 450 13.13 -2.91 -28.18
N VAL A 451 11.80 -2.83 -28.30
CA VAL A 451 10.92 -3.99 -28.49
C VAL A 451 11.28 -4.74 -29.78
N ASP A 452 11.59 -4.04 -30.86
CA ASP A 452 11.98 -4.65 -32.12
C ASP A 452 13.33 -5.40 -32.01
N VAL A 453 14.27 -4.92 -31.21
CA VAL A 453 15.49 -5.68 -30.91
C VAL A 453 15.17 -6.94 -30.11
N VAL A 454 14.31 -6.88 -29.10
CA VAL A 454 13.87 -8.06 -28.32
C VAL A 454 13.22 -9.10 -29.24
N LYS A 455 12.40 -8.66 -30.22
CA LYS A 455 11.81 -9.52 -31.26
C LYS A 455 12.86 -10.14 -32.15
N ALA A 456 13.75 -9.32 -32.71
CA ALA A 456 14.79 -9.78 -33.67
C ALA A 456 15.76 -10.80 -33.06
N LYS A 457 15.96 -10.74 -31.73
CA LYS A 457 16.79 -11.70 -30.98
C LYS A 457 16.05 -13.00 -30.60
N GLY A 458 14.78 -13.12 -30.94
CA GLY A 458 14.00 -14.33 -30.69
C GLY A 458 13.59 -14.55 -29.23
N HIS A 459 13.57 -13.49 -28.41
CA HIS A 459 13.17 -13.59 -27.01
C HIS A 459 11.64 -13.67 -26.82
N ILE A 460 10.84 -13.40 -27.85
CA ILE A 460 9.38 -13.42 -27.74
C ILE A 460 8.85 -14.83 -27.55
N ALA A 461 7.96 -15.01 -26.58
CA ALA A 461 7.16 -16.21 -26.43
C ALA A 461 6.09 -16.28 -27.55
N SER A 462 6.01 -17.41 -28.24
CA SER A 462 4.99 -17.68 -29.27
C SER A 462 3.58 -17.74 -28.69
#